data_a562548bd0426cbffea8d3d5394cb4e0
#
_entry.id   a562548bd0426cbffea8d3d5394cb4e0
#
_cell.length_a   1.000
_cell.length_b   1.000
_cell.length_c   1.000
_cell.angle_alpha   90.00
_cell.angle_beta   90.00
_cell.angle_gamma   90.00
#
_symmetry.space_group_name_H-M   'P 1'
#
loop_
_entity.id
_entity.type
_entity.pdbx_description
1 polymer ?
#
loop_
_entity_poly.entity_id
_entity_poly.type
_entity_poly.pdbx_seq_one_letter_code
_entity_poly.pdbx_strand_id
1 'polypeptide(L)'
;NLLTQGMVIKDGAKMSKSLGNVVSPEEILSKYGADTARLFILFAAPPERELEWSDQGVEGSFRFLNRIWRIVQAFEAVLAQKVTEYDHSNLNEADKDLRRVLHSSIKKVTNDIETRFNFNTAISTMMELVNALYAYKEAAKEPNAGLIYEAISDLIKMMSPFVPHITEELWRGAIDANSSVHEQSWPECDEEALKVDNVEVVLQVNGKV
;
A
#
# COMPACT_ATOMS: atom_id res chain seq x y z
N ASN A 1 -11.41 21.04 -8.12
CA ASN A 1 -12.57 20.30 -7.62
C ASN A 1 -12.43 20.11 -6.12
N LEU A 2 -13.54 20.20 -5.37
CA LEU A 2 -13.59 19.92 -3.94
C LEU A 2 -14.34 18.60 -3.75
N LEU A 3 -13.64 17.61 -3.13
CA LEU A 3 -14.26 16.36 -2.69
C LEU A 3 -14.53 16.47 -1.19
N THR A 4 -15.81 16.42 -0.80
CA THR A 4 -16.22 16.44 0.60
C THR A 4 -16.46 15.02 1.09
N GLN A 5 -15.86 14.68 2.24
CA GLN A 5 -16.08 13.39 2.87
C GLN A 5 -17.39 13.35 3.65
N GLY A 6 -17.97 12.15 3.82
CA GLY A 6 -19.13 11.92 4.66
C GLY A 6 -18.89 12.24 6.14
N MET A 7 -19.95 12.19 6.93
CA MET A 7 -19.88 12.50 8.37
C MET A 7 -19.05 11.47 9.11
N VAL A 8 -18.23 11.93 10.05
CA VAL A 8 -17.55 11.06 11.01
C VAL A 8 -18.47 10.88 12.23
N ILE A 9 -18.80 9.64 12.53
CA ILE A 9 -19.64 9.26 13.67
C ILE A 9 -18.82 8.41 14.65
N LYS A 10 -19.23 8.37 15.90
CA LYS A 10 -18.67 7.51 16.94
C LYS A 10 -19.77 6.99 17.84
N ASP A 11 -19.75 5.68 18.13
CA ASP A 11 -20.78 5.01 18.93
C ASP A 11 -22.18 5.20 18.34
N GLY A 12 -22.29 5.12 17.00
CA GLY A 12 -23.54 5.25 16.26
C GLY A 12 -24.14 6.66 16.23
N ALA A 13 -23.41 7.69 16.67
CA ALA A 13 -23.90 9.06 16.71
C ALA A 13 -22.86 10.07 16.16
N LYS A 14 -23.38 11.19 15.64
CA LYS A 14 -22.52 12.33 15.27
C LYS A 14 -21.70 12.79 16.47
N MET A 15 -20.41 12.99 16.26
CA MET A 15 -19.54 13.53 17.31
C MET A 15 -20.01 14.90 17.78
N SER A 16 -20.21 15.05 19.10
CA SER A 16 -20.54 16.33 19.73
C SER A 16 -19.98 16.43 21.14
N LYS A 17 -19.65 17.65 21.56
CA LYS A 17 -19.17 17.90 22.93
C LYS A 17 -20.19 17.52 23.96
N SER A 18 -21.49 17.71 23.66
CA SER A 18 -22.59 17.38 24.56
C SER A 18 -22.78 15.90 24.82
N LEU A 19 -22.42 15.06 23.86
CA LEU A 19 -22.46 13.61 23.97
C LEU A 19 -21.15 13.01 24.53
N GLY A 20 -20.10 13.82 24.63
CA GLY A 20 -18.80 13.35 25.13
C GLY A 20 -18.07 12.34 24.20
N ASN A 21 -18.54 12.19 22.96
CA ASN A 21 -18.00 11.22 21.99
C ASN A 21 -17.04 11.84 20.97
N VAL A 22 -16.50 13.02 21.25
CA VAL A 22 -15.52 13.70 20.39
C VAL A 22 -14.16 13.05 20.55
N VAL A 23 -13.51 12.77 19.43
CA VAL A 23 -12.11 12.34 19.37
C VAL A 23 -11.24 13.58 19.15
N SER A 24 -10.27 13.81 20.04
CA SER A 24 -9.31 14.89 19.86
C SER A 24 -8.26 14.51 18.79
N PRO A 25 -8.13 15.28 17.70
CA PRO A 25 -7.03 15.08 16.75
C PRO A 25 -5.66 15.14 17.41
N GLU A 26 -5.47 16.00 18.42
CA GLU A 26 -4.21 16.17 19.14
C GLU A 26 -3.77 14.89 19.86
N GLU A 27 -4.71 14.16 20.47
CA GLU A 27 -4.44 12.88 21.12
C GLU A 27 -4.00 11.82 20.13
N ILE A 28 -4.67 11.74 18.96
CA ILE A 28 -4.33 10.80 17.91
C ILE A 28 -2.97 11.13 17.29
N LEU A 29 -2.74 12.41 17.00
CA LEU A 29 -1.47 12.87 16.42
C LEU A 29 -0.28 12.64 17.36
N SER A 30 -0.46 12.89 18.67
CA SER A 30 0.62 12.67 19.65
C SER A 30 0.94 11.20 19.88
N LYS A 31 -0.08 10.33 19.82
CA LYS A 31 0.08 8.89 20.09
C LYS A 31 0.52 8.08 18.86
N TYR A 32 -0.03 8.40 17.70
CA TYR A 32 0.11 7.58 16.50
C TYR A 32 0.73 8.30 15.30
N GLY A 33 0.84 9.62 15.35
CA GLY A 33 1.34 10.44 14.26
C GLY A 33 0.30 10.77 13.18
N ALA A 34 0.62 11.75 12.34
CA ALA A 34 -0.28 12.27 11.31
C ALA A 34 -0.61 11.24 10.22
N ASP A 35 0.37 10.47 9.79
CA ASP A 35 0.19 9.47 8.73
C ASP A 35 -0.78 8.35 9.13
N THR A 36 -0.77 7.94 10.41
CA THR A 36 -1.74 6.96 10.91
C THR A 36 -3.16 7.49 10.86
N ALA A 37 -3.37 8.73 11.30
CA ALA A 37 -4.68 9.37 11.24
C ALA A 37 -5.19 9.51 9.81
N ARG A 38 -4.32 9.98 8.89
CA ARG A 38 -4.62 10.09 7.46
C ARG A 38 -5.00 8.74 6.85
N LEU A 39 -4.17 7.73 7.08
CA LEU A 39 -4.39 6.39 6.56
C LEU A 39 -5.72 5.81 7.04
N PHE A 40 -6.01 5.92 8.34
CA PHE A 40 -7.28 5.45 8.91
C PHE A 40 -8.48 6.12 8.25
N ILE A 41 -8.49 7.45 8.13
CA ILE A 41 -9.62 8.20 7.55
C ILE A 41 -9.87 7.79 6.09
N LEU A 42 -8.81 7.61 5.30
CA LEU A 42 -8.92 7.25 3.89
C LEU A 42 -9.24 5.76 3.66
N PHE A 43 -8.92 4.91 4.65
CA PHE A 43 -9.14 3.47 4.58
C PHE A 43 -10.49 3.04 5.12
N ALA A 44 -11.01 3.70 6.16
CA ALA A 44 -12.17 3.22 6.93
C ALA A 44 -13.48 3.22 6.13
N ALA A 45 -13.64 4.14 5.19
CA ALA A 45 -14.84 4.21 4.35
C ALA A 45 -14.57 4.93 3.02
N PRO A 46 -15.36 4.63 1.96
CA PRO A 46 -15.40 5.46 0.76
C PRO A 46 -15.76 6.91 1.12
N PRO A 47 -15.24 7.92 0.39
CA PRO A 47 -15.45 9.34 0.73
C PRO A 47 -16.91 9.76 0.87
N GLU A 48 -17.82 9.16 0.10
CA GLU A 48 -19.25 9.52 0.09
C GLU A 48 -20.02 8.93 1.28
N ARG A 49 -19.44 7.99 2.01
CA ARG A 49 -20.10 7.31 3.12
C ARG A 49 -19.72 7.91 4.47
N GLU A 50 -20.60 7.68 5.44
CA GLU A 50 -20.27 7.95 6.84
C GLU A 50 -19.12 7.06 7.28
N LEU A 51 -18.22 7.65 8.09
CA LEU A 51 -17.08 6.95 8.67
C LEU A 51 -17.37 6.72 10.16
N GLU A 52 -17.46 5.47 10.58
CA GLU A 52 -17.51 5.10 11.99
C GLU A 52 -16.10 5.14 12.58
N TRP A 53 -15.88 5.96 13.58
CA TRP A 53 -14.59 6.04 14.26
C TRP A 53 -14.30 4.74 15.03
N SER A 54 -13.13 4.18 14.83
CA SER A 54 -12.67 2.96 15.49
C SER A 54 -11.24 3.11 15.98
N ASP A 55 -11.04 3.08 17.30
CA ASP A 55 -9.71 3.11 17.90
C ASP A 55 -8.89 1.87 17.48
N GLN A 56 -9.53 0.70 17.30
CA GLN A 56 -8.90 -0.50 16.78
C GLN A 56 -8.46 -0.33 15.31
N GLY A 57 -9.26 0.41 14.52
CA GLY A 57 -8.92 0.75 13.12
C GLY A 57 -7.70 1.67 13.04
N VAL A 58 -7.60 2.65 13.94
CA VAL A 58 -6.41 3.52 14.07
C VAL A 58 -5.17 2.70 14.42
N GLU A 59 -5.27 1.80 15.41
CA GLU A 59 -4.17 0.90 15.77
C GLU A 59 -3.79 -0.06 14.62
N GLY A 60 -4.77 -0.54 13.87
CA GLY A 60 -4.55 -1.34 12.67
C GLY A 60 -3.74 -0.59 11.62
N SER A 61 -4.09 0.67 11.38
CA SER A 61 -3.37 1.55 10.47
C SER A 61 -1.93 1.81 10.94
N PHE A 62 -1.73 2.07 12.24
CA PHE A 62 -0.40 2.23 12.82
C PHE A 62 0.46 0.96 12.65
N ARG A 63 -0.11 -0.23 12.94
CA ARG A 63 0.60 -1.51 12.73
C ARG A 63 0.97 -1.73 11.27
N PHE A 64 0.10 -1.32 10.32
CA PHE A 64 0.40 -1.45 8.91
C PHE A 64 1.56 -0.55 8.48
N LEU A 65 1.62 0.71 8.93
CA LEU A 65 2.77 1.59 8.66
C LEU A 65 4.08 1.01 9.22
N ASN A 66 4.04 0.44 10.42
CA ASN A 66 5.21 -0.25 10.98
C ASN A 66 5.62 -1.49 10.16
N ARG A 67 4.68 -2.19 9.53
CA ARG A 67 5.00 -3.30 8.63
C ARG A 67 5.72 -2.82 7.36
N ILE A 68 5.26 -1.70 6.78
CA ILE A 68 5.94 -1.08 5.63
C ILE A 68 7.37 -0.71 6.01
N TRP A 69 7.56 -0.02 7.13
CA TRP A 69 8.88 0.33 7.63
C TRP A 69 9.80 -0.89 7.73
N ARG A 70 9.33 -1.94 8.39
CA ARG A 70 10.10 -3.17 8.62
C ARG A 70 10.44 -3.92 7.34
N ILE A 71 9.55 -3.96 6.35
CA ILE A 71 9.87 -4.67 5.10
C ILE A 71 10.90 -3.90 4.28
N VAL A 72 10.86 -2.57 4.27
CA VAL A 72 11.91 -1.76 3.63
C VAL A 72 13.25 -1.96 4.32
N GLN A 73 13.30 -1.92 5.65
CA GLN A 73 14.52 -2.21 6.40
C GLN A 73 15.05 -3.63 6.16
N ALA A 74 14.17 -4.62 6.04
CA ALA A 74 14.58 -6.00 5.77
C ALA A 74 15.29 -6.16 4.42
N PHE A 75 15.02 -5.27 3.46
CA PHE A 75 15.68 -5.25 2.16
C PHE A 75 16.75 -4.15 2.03
N GLU A 76 17.13 -3.47 3.12
CA GLU A 76 18.09 -2.36 3.10
C GLU A 76 19.39 -2.71 2.37
N ALA A 77 19.99 -3.87 2.66
CA ALA A 77 21.22 -4.32 2.01
C ALA A 77 21.04 -4.59 0.50
N VAL A 78 19.85 -4.99 0.07
CA VAL A 78 19.50 -5.20 -1.35
C VAL A 78 19.30 -3.85 -2.03
N LEU A 79 18.55 -2.95 -1.43
CA LEU A 79 18.28 -1.59 -1.93
C LEU A 79 19.55 -0.74 -2.03
N ALA A 80 20.50 -0.94 -1.11
CA ALA A 80 21.80 -0.26 -1.13
C ALA A 80 22.65 -0.57 -2.38
N GLN A 81 22.36 -1.67 -3.08
CA GLN A 81 23.03 -2.02 -4.33
C GLN A 81 22.64 -1.10 -5.50
N LYS A 82 21.51 -0.38 -5.39
CA LYS A 82 20.99 0.55 -6.40
C LYS A 82 20.81 -0.07 -7.79
N VAL A 83 20.41 -1.34 -7.83
CA VAL A 83 20.11 -2.05 -9.09
C VAL A 83 18.71 -1.64 -9.53
N THR A 84 18.64 -0.88 -10.63
CA THR A 84 17.37 -0.33 -11.17
C THR A 84 16.83 -1.12 -12.36
N GLU A 85 17.60 -2.05 -12.89
CA GLU A 85 17.24 -2.87 -14.05
C GLU A 85 17.48 -4.34 -13.75
N TYR A 86 16.67 -5.21 -14.33
CA TYR A 86 16.82 -6.67 -14.22
C TYR A 86 16.27 -7.35 -15.47
N ASP A 87 16.74 -8.58 -15.73
CA ASP A 87 16.31 -9.37 -16.88
C ASP A 87 14.96 -10.03 -16.63
N HIS A 88 13.92 -9.52 -17.28
CA HIS A 88 12.55 -10.03 -17.19
C HIS A 88 12.38 -11.44 -17.78
N SER A 89 13.30 -11.90 -18.64
CA SER A 89 13.25 -13.23 -19.26
C SER A 89 13.81 -14.32 -18.35
N ASN A 90 14.55 -13.95 -17.30
CA ASN A 90 15.25 -14.87 -16.41
C ASN A 90 14.75 -14.75 -14.96
N LEU A 91 13.44 -14.75 -14.77
CA LEU A 91 12.79 -14.70 -13.47
C LEU A 91 12.38 -16.08 -13.00
N ASN A 92 12.66 -16.40 -11.74
CA ASN A 92 12.09 -17.59 -11.08
C ASN A 92 10.61 -17.38 -10.74
N GLU A 93 9.93 -18.43 -10.28
CA GLU A 93 8.48 -18.35 -9.99
C GLU A 93 8.13 -17.31 -8.92
N ALA A 94 8.95 -17.19 -7.87
CA ALA A 94 8.72 -16.20 -6.82
C ALA A 94 8.89 -14.76 -7.37
N ASP A 95 9.88 -14.54 -8.24
CA ASP A 95 10.09 -13.25 -8.90
C ASP A 95 8.89 -12.90 -9.80
N LYS A 96 8.42 -13.85 -10.63
CA LYS A 96 7.26 -13.67 -11.51
C LYS A 96 6.00 -13.33 -10.70
N ASP A 97 5.77 -14.03 -9.60
CA ASP A 97 4.62 -13.80 -8.74
C ASP A 97 4.67 -12.40 -8.10
N LEU A 98 5.81 -12.00 -7.54
CA LEU A 98 5.94 -10.65 -6.96
C LEU A 98 5.76 -9.58 -8.04
N ARG A 99 6.40 -9.74 -9.21
CA ARG A 99 6.28 -8.80 -10.33
C ARG A 99 4.83 -8.66 -10.81
N ARG A 100 4.12 -9.76 -10.93
CA ARG A 100 2.69 -9.77 -11.30
C ARG A 100 1.84 -9.04 -10.26
N VAL A 101 2.05 -9.29 -8.96
CA VAL A 101 1.32 -8.60 -7.89
C VAL A 101 1.64 -7.11 -7.90
N LEU A 102 2.90 -6.71 -8.10
CA LEU A 102 3.31 -5.31 -8.21
C LEU A 102 2.53 -4.59 -9.33
N HIS A 103 2.62 -5.08 -10.56
CA HIS A 103 2.00 -4.40 -11.71
C HIS A 103 0.48 -4.47 -11.68
N SER A 104 -0.12 -5.54 -11.15
CA SER A 104 -1.55 -5.60 -10.85
C SER A 104 -1.96 -4.55 -9.83
N SER A 105 -1.13 -4.33 -8.80
CA SER A 105 -1.36 -3.31 -7.78
C SER A 105 -1.27 -1.90 -8.36
N ILE A 106 -0.25 -1.60 -9.17
CA ILE A 106 -0.12 -0.31 -9.86
C ILE A 106 -1.37 -0.02 -10.69
N LYS A 107 -1.79 -0.96 -11.52
CA LYS A 107 -2.98 -0.81 -12.39
C LYS A 107 -4.25 -0.54 -11.57
N LYS A 108 -4.46 -1.32 -10.52
CA LYS A 108 -5.68 -1.23 -9.69
C LYS A 108 -5.69 0.05 -8.85
N VAL A 109 -4.58 0.39 -8.20
CA VAL A 109 -4.46 1.62 -7.39
C VAL A 109 -4.66 2.85 -8.26
N THR A 110 -4.04 2.91 -9.44
CA THR A 110 -4.21 4.00 -10.39
C THR A 110 -5.68 4.17 -10.77
N ASN A 111 -6.35 3.09 -11.18
CA ASN A 111 -7.76 3.15 -11.56
C ASN A 111 -8.67 3.56 -10.39
N ASP A 112 -8.42 3.06 -9.18
CA ASP A 112 -9.22 3.39 -8.00
C ASP A 112 -9.10 4.86 -7.60
N ILE A 113 -7.91 5.46 -7.77
CA ILE A 113 -7.68 6.89 -7.47
C ILE A 113 -8.25 7.79 -8.58
N GLU A 114 -7.92 7.51 -9.84
CA GLU A 114 -8.23 8.41 -10.96
C GLU A 114 -9.72 8.45 -11.31
N THR A 115 -10.38 7.29 -11.26
CA THR A 115 -11.74 7.18 -11.80
C THR A 115 -12.84 7.19 -10.74
N ARG A 116 -12.54 6.70 -9.53
CA ARG A 116 -13.57 6.39 -8.52
C ARG A 116 -13.34 7.03 -7.17
N PHE A 117 -12.15 7.58 -6.89
CA PHE A 117 -11.76 8.03 -5.55
C PHE A 117 -11.96 6.95 -4.45
N ASN A 118 -11.80 5.68 -4.82
CA ASN A 118 -11.93 4.53 -3.91
C ASN A 118 -10.65 4.33 -3.11
N PHE A 119 -10.32 5.28 -2.25
CA PHE A 119 -9.08 5.27 -1.48
C PHE A 119 -8.94 4.03 -0.59
N ASN A 120 -10.04 3.54 -0.03
CA ASN A 120 -10.05 2.34 0.79
C ASN A 120 -9.63 1.08 0.03
N THR A 121 -10.08 0.91 -1.22
CA THR A 121 -9.67 -0.22 -2.08
C THR A 121 -8.24 -0.06 -2.57
N ALA A 122 -7.80 1.15 -2.90
CA ALA A 122 -6.40 1.43 -3.22
C ALA A 122 -5.47 1.04 -2.06
N ILE A 123 -5.82 1.42 -0.82
CA ILE A 123 -5.04 1.07 0.37
C ILE A 123 -5.04 -0.46 0.59
N SER A 124 -6.19 -1.14 0.44
CA SER A 124 -6.26 -2.61 0.53
C SER A 124 -5.33 -3.28 -0.47
N THR A 125 -5.29 -2.79 -1.70
CA THR A 125 -4.40 -3.33 -2.74
C THR A 125 -2.92 -3.13 -2.39
N MET A 126 -2.55 -1.99 -1.82
CA MET A 126 -1.18 -1.77 -1.33
C MET A 126 -0.85 -2.66 -0.11
N MET A 127 -1.84 -3.00 0.73
CA MET A 127 -1.67 -4.00 1.79
C MET A 127 -1.39 -5.41 1.23
N GLU A 128 -2.05 -5.78 0.12
CA GLU A 128 -1.79 -7.04 -0.59
C GLU A 128 -0.36 -7.07 -1.16
N LEU A 129 0.13 -5.97 -1.74
CA LEU A 129 1.50 -5.85 -2.21
C LEU A 129 2.52 -5.98 -1.06
N VAL A 130 2.27 -5.36 0.08
CA VAL A 130 3.11 -5.53 1.28
C VAL A 130 3.12 -7.00 1.74
N ASN A 131 1.98 -7.69 1.71
CA ASN A 131 1.93 -9.13 2.02
C ASN A 131 2.75 -9.96 1.03
N ALA A 132 2.69 -9.63 -0.27
CA ALA A 132 3.49 -10.30 -1.30
C ALA A 132 5.00 -10.08 -1.09
N LEU A 133 5.43 -8.87 -0.70
CA LEU A 133 6.83 -8.60 -0.34
C LEU A 133 7.30 -9.43 0.87
N TYR A 134 6.46 -9.61 1.89
CA TYR A 134 6.78 -10.50 3.01
C TYR A 134 6.87 -11.97 2.57
N ALA A 135 5.93 -12.44 1.76
CA ALA A 135 5.96 -13.81 1.23
C ALA A 135 7.20 -14.05 0.37
N TYR A 136 7.53 -13.09 -0.49
CA TYR A 136 8.74 -13.13 -1.32
C TYR A 136 10.02 -13.21 -0.47
N LYS A 137 10.11 -12.39 0.58
CA LYS A 137 11.26 -12.40 1.51
C LYS A 137 11.50 -13.79 2.12
N GLU A 138 10.43 -14.52 2.46
CA GLU A 138 10.53 -15.86 3.04
C GLU A 138 10.83 -16.94 1.98
N ALA A 139 10.37 -16.74 0.73
CA ALA A 139 10.53 -17.71 -0.35
C ALA A 139 11.87 -17.58 -1.10
N ALA A 140 12.34 -16.36 -1.33
CA ALA A 140 13.53 -16.08 -2.13
C ALA A 140 14.80 -16.28 -1.30
N LYS A 141 15.62 -17.27 -1.68
CA LYS A 141 16.94 -17.48 -1.09
C LYS A 141 17.93 -16.36 -1.45
N GLU A 142 17.86 -15.93 -2.71
CA GLU A 142 18.62 -14.83 -3.27
C GLU A 142 17.64 -13.87 -3.94
N PRO A 143 17.25 -12.77 -3.26
CA PRO A 143 16.32 -11.80 -3.80
C PRO A 143 16.85 -11.13 -5.06
N ASN A 144 16.00 -10.99 -6.09
CA ASN A 144 16.31 -10.22 -7.27
C ASN A 144 16.36 -8.73 -6.91
N ALA A 145 17.57 -8.17 -6.93
CA ALA A 145 17.81 -6.80 -6.44
C ALA A 145 17.04 -5.74 -7.26
N GLY A 146 16.98 -5.88 -8.58
CA GLY A 146 16.26 -4.95 -9.43
C GLY A 146 14.74 -4.99 -9.20
N LEU A 147 14.17 -6.20 -9.10
CA LEU A 147 12.75 -6.36 -8.80
C LEU A 147 12.38 -5.80 -7.41
N ILE A 148 13.22 -6.02 -6.39
CA ILE A 148 12.99 -5.47 -5.06
C ILE A 148 13.08 -3.95 -5.07
N TYR A 149 14.05 -3.39 -5.79
CA TYR A 149 14.19 -1.94 -5.93
C TYR A 149 12.95 -1.33 -6.58
N GLU A 150 12.46 -1.90 -7.68
CA GLU A 150 11.22 -1.49 -8.35
C GLU A 150 10.02 -1.61 -7.41
N ALA A 151 9.80 -2.78 -6.82
CA ALA A 151 8.61 -3.05 -5.99
C ALA A 151 8.52 -2.13 -4.76
N ILE A 152 9.62 -1.88 -4.09
CA ILE A 152 9.65 -0.99 -2.91
C ILE A 152 9.54 0.47 -3.33
N SER A 153 10.24 0.90 -4.39
CA SER A 153 10.15 2.27 -4.89
C SER A 153 8.73 2.62 -5.31
N ASP A 154 8.07 1.72 -6.04
CA ASP A 154 6.72 1.95 -6.53
C ASP A 154 5.66 1.85 -5.43
N LEU A 155 5.84 0.96 -4.45
CA LEU A 155 5.02 0.94 -3.24
C LEU A 155 5.09 2.29 -2.50
N ILE A 156 6.30 2.82 -2.29
CA ILE A 156 6.51 4.10 -1.59
C ILE A 156 5.86 5.25 -2.38
N LYS A 157 6.01 5.28 -3.70
CA LYS A 157 5.36 6.28 -4.57
C LYS A 157 3.83 6.20 -4.48
N MET A 158 3.24 5.00 -4.60
CA MET A 158 1.79 4.82 -4.49
C MET A 158 1.24 5.19 -3.11
N MET A 159 2.00 4.96 -2.06
CA MET A 159 1.62 5.31 -0.68
C MET A 159 1.76 6.81 -0.38
N SER A 160 2.59 7.55 -1.09
CA SER A 160 2.95 8.94 -0.75
C SER A 160 1.77 9.91 -0.64
N PRO A 161 0.70 9.83 -1.46
CA PRO A 161 -0.47 10.71 -1.29
C PRO A 161 -1.25 10.44 0.01
N PHE A 162 -1.18 9.22 0.51
CA PHE A 162 -1.90 8.79 1.73
C PHE A 162 -1.11 9.10 3.00
N VAL A 163 0.18 8.78 3.00
CA VAL A 163 1.07 8.83 4.18
C VAL A 163 2.40 9.52 3.84
N PRO A 164 2.35 10.84 3.61
CA PRO A 164 3.45 11.58 3.01
C PRO A 164 4.74 11.61 3.85
N HIS A 165 4.65 11.57 5.18
CA HIS A 165 5.84 11.71 6.01
C HIS A 165 6.67 10.43 6.06
N ILE A 166 6.04 9.27 6.32
CA ILE A 166 6.75 7.99 6.36
C ILE A 166 7.32 7.62 4.99
N THR A 167 6.62 7.95 3.91
CA THR A 167 7.09 7.65 2.54
C THR A 167 8.28 8.53 2.16
N GLU A 168 8.30 9.80 2.54
CA GLU A 168 9.45 10.67 2.34
C GLU A 168 10.67 10.17 3.12
N GLU A 169 10.49 9.76 4.38
CA GLU A 169 11.57 9.23 5.20
C GLU A 169 12.14 7.92 4.63
N LEU A 170 11.26 7.01 4.20
CA LEU A 170 11.68 5.75 3.57
C LEU A 170 12.36 5.99 2.22
N TRP A 171 11.86 6.93 1.42
CA TRP A 171 12.46 7.29 0.14
C TRP A 171 13.88 7.80 0.33
N ARG A 172 14.06 8.80 1.17
CA ARG A 172 15.38 9.40 1.43
C ARG A 172 16.34 8.43 2.11
N GLY A 173 15.84 7.58 2.99
CA GLY A 173 16.66 6.62 3.72
C GLY A 173 17.11 5.42 2.89
N ALA A 174 16.25 4.91 2.01
CA ALA A 174 16.50 3.64 1.33
C ALA A 174 16.64 3.74 -0.21
N ILE A 175 15.98 4.71 -0.84
CA ILE A 175 15.94 4.81 -2.31
C ILE A 175 16.88 5.91 -2.82
N ASP A 176 16.61 7.17 -2.49
CA ASP A 176 17.45 8.30 -2.93
C ASP A 176 17.43 9.45 -1.92
N ALA A 177 18.55 9.67 -1.26
CA ALA A 177 18.72 10.73 -0.26
C ALA A 177 18.63 12.16 -0.84
N ASN A 178 18.83 12.32 -2.15
CA ASN A 178 18.95 13.62 -2.80
C ASN A 178 17.64 14.09 -3.46
N SER A 179 16.63 13.24 -3.54
CA SER A 179 15.34 13.58 -4.13
C SER A 179 14.19 13.37 -3.14
N SER A 180 13.03 13.96 -3.44
CA SER A 180 11.80 13.76 -2.68
C SER A 180 10.90 12.74 -3.40
N VAL A 181 10.21 11.87 -2.66
CA VAL A 181 9.20 10.99 -3.24
C VAL A 181 8.05 11.77 -3.87
N HIS A 182 7.76 12.96 -3.36
CA HIS A 182 6.69 13.83 -3.87
C HIS A 182 6.99 14.48 -5.22
N GLU A 183 8.24 14.41 -5.68
CA GLU A 183 8.68 14.89 -6.99
C GLU A 183 8.78 13.76 -8.02
N GLN A 184 8.55 12.52 -7.61
CA GLN A 184 8.65 11.35 -8.49
C GLN A 184 7.39 11.20 -9.35
N SER A 185 7.59 10.68 -10.56
CA SER A 185 6.49 10.27 -11.43
C SER A 185 5.72 9.09 -10.83
N TRP A 186 4.41 9.06 -11.07
CA TRP A 186 3.57 7.92 -10.71
C TRP A 186 4.06 6.67 -11.44
N PRO A 187 4.06 5.48 -10.78
CA PRO A 187 4.53 4.26 -11.42
C PRO A 187 3.63 3.82 -12.57
N GLU A 188 4.24 3.28 -13.62
CA GLU A 188 3.56 2.77 -14.80
C GLU A 188 3.40 1.25 -14.74
N CYS A 189 2.24 0.75 -15.17
CA CYS A 189 1.99 -0.69 -15.22
C CYS A 189 2.62 -1.30 -16.45
N ASP A 190 3.45 -2.34 -16.27
CA ASP A 190 3.86 -3.20 -17.37
C ASP A 190 2.81 -4.32 -17.58
N GLU A 191 2.07 -4.23 -18.69
CA GLU A 191 1.02 -5.21 -19.03
C GLU A 191 1.58 -6.62 -19.32
N GLU A 192 2.86 -6.74 -19.72
CA GLU A 192 3.50 -8.04 -19.90
C GLU A 192 3.65 -8.79 -18.58
N ALA A 193 3.86 -8.07 -17.47
CA ALA A 193 3.93 -8.66 -16.14
C ALA A 193 2.61 -9.32 -15.69
N LEU A 194 1.50 -8.94 -16.29
CA LEU A 194 0.17 -9.45 -15.95
C LEU A 194 -0.19 -10.74 -16.68
N LYS A 195 0.61 -11.13 -17.68
CA LYS A 195 0.37 -12.37 -18.43
C LYS A 195 0.65 -13.58 -17.54
N VAL A 196 -0.27 -14.52 -17.54
CA VAL A 196 -0.15 -15.79 -16.81
C VAL A 196 0.17 -16.89 -17.82
N ASP A 197 1.29 -17.57 -17.62
CA ASP A 197 1.72 -18.66 -18.51
C ASP A 197 0.78 -19.87 -18.43
N ASN A 198 0.05 -20.05 -17.32
CA ASN A 198 -0.87 -21.15 -17.10
C ASN A 198 -2.21 -20.65 -16.55
N VAL A 199 -3.30 -21.11 -17.14
CA VAL A 199 -4.66 -20.93 -16.61
C VAL A 199 -5.08 -22.24 -15.96
N GLU A 200 -5.34 -22.22 -14.67
CA GLU A 200 -5.92 -23.38 -13.96
C GLU A 200 -7.40 -23.48 -14.32
N VAL A 201 -7.74 -24.50 -15.13
CA VAL A 201 -9.12 -24.79 -15.50
C VAL A 201 -9.65 -25.89 -14.60
N VAL A 202 -10.55 -25.53 -13.70
CA VAL A 202 -11.25 -26.50 -12.85
C VAL A 202 -12.30 -27.23 -13.72
N LEU A 203 -12.05 -28.50 -14.01
CA LEU A 203 -13.01 -29.37 -14.71
C LEU A 203 -13.85 -30.12 -13.69
N GLN A 204 -15.16 -29.91 -13.72
CA GLN A 204 -16.13 -30.72 -12.97
C GLN A 204 -16.77 -31.76 -13.86
N VAL A 205 -16.63 -33.03 -13.47
CA VAL A 205 -17.36 -34.14 -14.12
C VAL A 205 -18.41 -34.66 -13.13
N ASN A 206 -19.68 -34.56 -13.51
CA ASN A 206 -20.83 -34.97 -12.67
C ASN A 206 -20.85 -34.29 -11.27
N GLY A 207 -20.46 -33.01 -11.19
CA GLY A 207 -20.48 -32.25 -9.95
C GLY A 207 -19.37 -32.59 -8.95
N LYS A 208 -18.35 -33.33 -9.37
CA LYS A 208 -17.13 -33.60 -8.59
C LYS A 208 -15.94 -32.91 -9.25
N VAL A 209 -15.14 -32.22 -8.43
CA VAL A 209 -13.87 -31.59 -8.82
C VAL A 209 -12.80 -32.65 -8.81
#